data_b07f1899d161df35807d3069699e5467
#
_entry.id   b07f1899d161df35807d3069699e5467
#
_cell.length_a   1.000
_cell.length_b   1.000
_cell.length_c   1.000
_cell.angle_alpha   90.00
_cell.angle_beta   90.00
_cell.angle_gamma   90.00
#
_symmetry.space_group_name_H-M   'P 1'
#
loop_
_entity.id
_entity.type
_entity.pdbx_description
1 polymer ?
#
loop_
_entity_poly.entity_id
_entity_poly.type
_entity_poly.pdbx_seq_one_letter_code
_entity_poly.pdbx_strand_id
1 'polypeptide(L)'
;MSSQTSTKPYSRKRARIQRRKQVLQSAAMLSLVALILIGQFARQHTLLPPVDTAAGASSAKPAAPALTPQEMARIGVNEAGRFPILEYHEISSNPPGAGRSTRRMHREPDAFRHDLARLYAEHYRPISLRHYLDNKIAVPAGMAPVVLTFDDARDSQFRYLSDGSIDPECAVGILQEFTRSHPDFPLKATFFVLTEWGFGQKQWTQKKFKALLAMGCELQNHTFNHSYFGHMSDAAIEREIARGKASIEQLAPRTQVDMLALPGGQHPHSKNEAILRQGDSGGVHYTNRAVFDAWGGLASSPVTLKFNPLRIPRIEPIEEEDDGLTHCLNYLKTHPKERYVSDGDPTTISVPRSEAKNVMKSKLQNATLRIY
;
A
#
# COMPACT_ATOMS: atom_id res chain seq x y z
N MET A 1 40.38 -62.43 58.22
CA MET A 1 41.56 -62.53 57.31
C MET A 1 41.16 -61.98 55.95
N SER A 2 41.76 -60.86 55.62
CA SER A 2 41.56 -60.03 54.46
C SER A 2 42.38 -60.52 53.29
N SER A 3 41.85 -60.41 52.07
CA SER A 3 42.67 -60.31 50.86
C SER A 3 42.06 -59.28 49.90
N GLN A 4 42.71 -58.14 49.84
CA GLN A 4 42.53 -57.11 48.81
C GLN A 4 43.25 -57.59 47.57
N THR A 5 42.57 -57.58 46.44
CA THR A 5 43.21 -57.71 45.13
C THR A 5 43.20 -56.38 44.39
N SER A 6 44.41 -55.85 44.22
CA SER A 6 44.81 -54.65 43.51
C SER A 6 44.51 -54.85 42.01
N THR A 7 43.63 -54.07 41.39
CA THR A 7 43.44 -54.02 39.95
C THR A 7 44.27 -52.86 39.33
N LYS A 8 45.05 -53.23 38.31
CA LYS A 8 46.12 -52.52 37.65
C LYS A 8 45.73 -51.21 36.93
N PRO A 9 46.60 -50.20 36.94
CA PRO A 9 46.35 -48.87 36.28
C PRO A 9 46.50 -48.89 34.72
N TYR A 10 46.74 -50.04 34.09
CA TYR A 10 47.06 -50.14 32.65
C TYR A 10 45.84 -50.05 31.72
N SER A 11 44.62 -50.31 32.18
CA SER A 11 43.40 -50.26 31.36
C SER A 11 42.90 -48.86 31.10
N ARG A 12 43.08 -47.93 32.05
CA ARG A 12 42.60 -46.52 31.91
C ARG A 12 43.37 -45.72 30.86
N LYS A 13 44.67 -46.02 30.66
CA LYS A 13 45.53 -45.32 29.70
C LYS A 13 45.18 -45.69 28.22
N ARG A 14 44.87 -46.96 27.94
CA ARG A 14 44.40 -47.42 26.64
C ARG A 14 43.03 -46.89 26.27
N ALA A 15 42.09 -46.86 27.18
CA ALA A 15 40.73 -46.29 26.94
C ALA A 15 40.78 -44.77 26.66
N ARG A 16 41.72 -44.04 27.29
CA ARG A 16 41.90 -42.59 27.06
C ARG A 16 42.52 -42.30 25.70
N ILE A 17 43.43 -43.16 25.21
CA ILE A 17 44.04 -43.05 23.88
C ILE A 17 43.03 -43.39 22.80
N GLN A 18 42.19 -44.40 22.96
CA GLN A 18 41.13 -44.78 22.01
C GLN A 18 40.07 -43.71 21.91
N ARG A 19 39.60 -43.11 23.04
CA ARG A 19 38.69 -41.98 22.99
C ARG A 19 39.27 -40.75 22.30
N ARG A 20 40.59 -40.44 22.51
CA ARG A 20 41.23 -39.34 21.78
C ARG A 20 41.30 -39.59 20.26
N LYS A 21 41.56 -40.84 19.79
CA LYS A 21 41.56 -41.19 18.39
C LYS A 21 40.15 -41.06 17.78
N GLN A 22 39.11 -41.50 18.48
CA GLN A 22 37.72 -41.35 18.02
C GLN A 22 37.28 -39.91 17.89
N VAL A 23 37.64 -39.05 18.87
CA VAL A 23 37.33 -37.62 18.82
C VAL A 23 38.05 -36.91 17.67
N LEU A 24 39.32 -37.27 17.42
CA LEU A 24 40.08 -36.72 16.28
C LEU A 24 39.55 -37.18 14.93
N GLN A 25 39.10 -38.43 14.82
CA GLN A 25 38.48 -38.94 13.58
C GLN A 25 37.08 -38.31 13.33
N SER A 26 36.32 -38.09 14.37
CA SER A 26 35.00 -37.40 14.25
C SER A 26 35.18 -35.91 13.89
N ALA A 27 36.19 -35.23 14.46
CA ALA A 27 36.48 -33.83 14.09
C ALA A 27 36.98 -33.70 12.65
N ALA A 28 37.81 -34.64 12.17
CA ALA A 28 38.29 -34.65 10.77
C ALA A 28 37.13 -34.92 9.77
N MET A 29 36.19 -35.82 10.11
CA MET A 29 35.00 -36.06 9.29
C MET A 29 34.05 -34.85 9.23
N LEU A 30 33.83 -34.18 10.33
CA LEU A 30 33.02 -32.94 10.37
C LEU A 30 33.65 -31.82 9.56
N SER A 31 34.97 -31.67 9.60
CA SER A 31 35.70 -30.69 8.76
C SER A 31 35.64 -31.01 7.27
N LEU A 32 35.66 -32.29 6.88
CA LEU A 32 35.55 -32.70 5.50
C LEU A 32 34.15 -32.48 4.92
N VAL A 33 33.11 -32.75 5.72
CA VAL A 33 31.70 -32.47 5.35
C VAL A 33 31.45 -30.97 5.23
N ALA A 34 32.00 -30.16 6.12
CA ALA A 34 31.92 -28.70 6.04
C ALA A 34 32.60 -28.15 4.77
N LEU A 35 33.77 -28.68 4.40
CA LEU A 35 34.47 -28.30 3.15
C LEU A 35 33.72 -28.72 1.88
N ILE A 36 33.06 -29.88 1.88
CA ILE A 36 32.22 -30.33 0.78
C ILE A 36 30.98 -29.45 0.63
N LEU A 37 30.33 -29.10 1.74
CA LEU A 37 29.14 -28.21 1.74
C LEU A 37 29.51 -26.80 1.29
N ILE A 38 30.64 -26.25 1.74
CA ILE A 38 31.15 -24.95 1.28
C ILE A 38 31.51 -25.00 -0.21
N GLY A 39 32.10 -26.09 -0.70
CA GLY A 39 32.42 -26.29 -2.12
C GLY A 39 31.19 -26.44 -3.02
N GLN A 40 30.11 -27.05 -2.52
CA GLN A 40 28.83 -27.14 -3.24
C GLN A 40 28.08 -25.78 -3.22
N PHE A 41 28.16 -25.04 -2.12
CA PHE A 41 27.56 -23.69 -2.05
C PHE A 41 28.31 -22.70 -2.97
N ALA A 42 29.65 -22.81 -3.08
CA ALA A 42 30.43 -21.99 -4.00
C ALA A 42 30.19 -22.33 -5.47
N ARG A 43 29.87 -23.60 -5.81
CA ARG A 43 29.53 -23.99 -7.19
C ARG A 43 28.15 -23.58 -7.65
N GLN A 44 27.20 -23.31 -6.73
CA GLN A 44 25.86 -22.80 -7.08
C GLN A 44 25.82 -21.28 -7.23
N HIS A 45 26.88 -20.55 -6.82
CA HIS A 45 26.95 -19.09 -6.91
C HIS A 45 27.94 -18.54 -7.96
N THR A 46 28.55 -19.41 -8.75
CA THR A 46 29.36 -18.97 -9.90
C THR A 46 28.64 -19.33 -11.18
N LEU A 47 28.05 -18.32 -11.78
CA LEU A 47 27.70 -18.10 -13.18
C LEU A 47 26.32 -17.40 -13.29
N LEU A 48 26.21 -16.20 -12.68
CA LEU A 48 25.42 -15.18 -13.35
C LEU A 48 26.35 -14.54 -14.38
N PRO A 49 25.98 -14.48 -15.66
CA PRO A 49 26.74 -13.71 -16.64
C PRO A 49 26.80 -12.24 -16.18
N PRO A 50 27.85 -11.49 -16.55
CA PRO A 50 27.91 -10.07 -16.25
C PRO A 50 26.61 -9.44 -16.81
N VAL A 51 25.89 -8.76 -15.95
CA VAL A 51 24.80 -7.89 -16.39
C VAL A 51 25.49 -6.79 -17.18
N ASP A 52 25.41 -6.87 -18.50
CA ASP A 52 25.75 -5.76 -19.37
C ASP A 52 24.91 -4.57 -18.90
N THR A 53 25.58 -3.59 -18.30
CA THR A 53 25.03 -2.25 -18.09
C THR A 53 24.99 -1.52 -19.45
N ALA A 54 24.43 -2.17 -20.45
CA ALA A 54 23.85 -1.45 -21.54
C ALA A 54 22.62 -0.74 -20.94
N ALA A 55 22.72 0.57 -20.80
CA ALA A 55 21.59 1.42 -20.55
C ALA A 55 20.50 1.04 -21.57
N GLY A 56 19.61 0.14 -21.15
CA GLY A 56 18.45 -0.23 -21.92
C GLY A 56 17.64 1.03 -22.09
N ALA A 57 17.77 1.66 -23.23
CA ALA A 57 16.77 2.57 -23.72
C ALA A 57 15.46 1.77 -23.63
N SER A 58 14.64 2.09 -22.62
CA SER A 58 13.26 1.66 -22.56
C SER A 58 12.69 2.06 -23.90
N SER A 59 12.42 1.08 -24.75
CA SER A 59 11.63 1.30 -25.94
C SER A 59 10.23 1.67 -25.43
N ALA A 60 10.03 2.95 -25.18
CA ALA A 60 8.72 3.49 -24.88
C ALA A 60 7.84 3.00 -26.03
N LYS A 61 6.86 2.15 -25.70
CA LYS A 61 5.81 1.78 -26.64
C LYS A 61 5.34 3.06 -27.30
N PRO A 62 5.29 3.16 -28.65
CA PRO A 62 4.86 4.37 -29.31
C PRO A 62 3.56 4.86 -28.64
N ALA A 63 3.54 6.13 -28.22
CA ALA A 63 2.34 6.70 -27.63
C ALA A 63 1.20 6.49 -28.63
N ALA A 64 0.07 5.96 -28.15
CA ALA A 64 -1.11 5.85 -28.98
C ALA A 64 -1.44 7.23 -29.55
N PRO A 65 -1.90 7.34 -30.81
CA PRO A 65 -2.24 8.63 -31.40
C PRO A 65 -3.28 9.34 -30.52
N ALA A 66 -3.06 10.63 -30.28
CA ALA A 66 -3.96 11.43 -29.45
C ALA A 66 -5.39 11.40 -30.02
N LEU A 67 -6.37 11.20 -29.16
CA LEU A 67 -7.80 11.17 -29.55
C LEU A 67 -8.21 12.50 -30.20
N THR A 68 -9.02 12.41 -31.24
CA THR A 68 -9.70 13.57 -31.83
C THR A 68 -10.81 14.09 -30.91
N PRO A 69 -11.25 15.37 -31.05
CA PRO A 69 -12.39 15.88 -30.30
C PRO A 69 -13.67 15.03 -30.42
N GLN A 70 -13.93 14.47 -31.60
CA GLN A 70 -15.07 13.60 -31.83
C GLN A 70 -14.96 12.26 -31.09
N GLU A 71 -13.78 11.66 -31.07
CA GLU A 71 -13.51 10.45 -30.30
C GLU A 71 -13.62 10.70 -28.80
N MET A 72 -13.04 11.80 -28.28
CA MET A 72 -13.18 12.21 -26.88
C MET A 72 -14.65 12.38 -26.50
N ALA A 73 -15.45 13.05 -27.33
CA ALA A 73 -16.87 13.22 -27.10
C ALA A 73 -17.63 11.88 -27.09
N ARG A 74 -17.28 10.97 -27.99
CA ARG A 74 -17.91 9.65 -28.10
C ARG A 74 -17.69 8.76 -26.90
N ILE A 75 -16.47 8.79 -26.32
CA ILE A 75 -16.15 8.00 -25.13
C ILE A 75 -16.38 8.77 -23.81
N GLY A 76 -16.76 10.05 -23.88
CA GLY A 76 -17.12 10.86 -22.72
C GLY A 76 -15.93 11.30 -21.88
N VAL A 77 -14.78 11.63 -22.51
CA VAL A 77 -13.59 12.08 -21.78
C VAL A 77 -13.92 13.28 -20.88
N ASN A 78 -13.56 13.19 -19.60
CA ASN A 78 -13.70 14.28 -18.64
C ASN A 78 -12.71 14.11 -17.49
N GLU A 79 -11.53 14.67 -17.61
CA GLU A 79 -10.50 14.56 -16.57
C GLU A 79 -10.65 15.57 -15.44
N ALA A 80 -11.69 16.40 -15.47
CA ALA A 80 -12.18 17.19 -14.34
C ALA A 80 -13.28 16.47 -13.53
N GLY A 81 -13.61 15.23 -13.89
CA GLY A 81 -14.64 14.45 -13.22
C GLY A 81 -14.25 13.91 -11.85
N ARG A 82 -15.14 13.11 -11.28
CA ARG A 82 -15.02 12.50 -9.94
C ARG A 82 -14.79 11.00 -10.08
N PHE A 83 -14.15 10.40 -9.05
CA PHE A 83 -13.87 8.97 -9.00
C PHE A 83 -13.76 8.47 -7.55
N PRO A 84 -13.84 7.15 -7.29
CA PRO A 84 -13.77 6.60 -5.96
C PRO A 84 -12.33 6.53 -5.42
N ILE A 85 -12.15 6.94 -4.17
CA ILE A 85 -11.03 6.54 -3.29
C ILE A 85 -11.65 5.65 -2.22
N LEU A 86 -11.31 4.36 -2.22
CA LEU A 86 -11.92 3.37 -1.34
C LEU A 86 -11.12 3.23 -0.05
N GLU A 87 -11.83 3.09 1.07
CA GLU A 87 -11.27 2.91 2.40
C GLU A 87 -11.62 1.54 2.95
N TYR A 88 -10.68 0.64 3.01
CA TYR A 88 -10.81 -0.68 3.62
C TYR A 88 -10.09 -0.73 4.97
N HIS A 89 -10.63 -1.53 5.90
CA HIS A 89 -10.00 -1.81 7.18
C HIS A 89 -9.75 -3.32 7.32
N GLU A 90 -10.74 -4.07 7.73
CA GLU A 90 -10.63 -5.50 7.97
C GLU A 90 -11.15 -6.32 6.78
N ILE A 91 -10.31 -7.22 6.25
CA ILE A 91 -10.70 -8.20 5.23
C ILE A 91 -10.70 -9.57 5.90
N SER A 92 -11.86 -10.04 6.35
CA SER A 92 -11.93 -11.23 7.20
C SER A 92 -13.23 -12.01 6.99
N SER A 93 -13.15 -13.34 7.05
CA SER A 93 -14.33 -14.24 7.09
C SER A 93 -14.96 -14.32 8.49
N ASN A 94 -14.30 -13.75 9.52
CA ASN A 94 -14.87 -13.68 10.84
C ASN A 94 -15.99 -12.63 10.85
N PRO A 95 -17.16 -12.94 11.43
CA PRO A 95 -18.25 -11.98 11.46
C PRO A 95 -17.85 -10.74 12.25
N PRO A 96 -18.27 -9.54 11.80
CA PRO A 96 -18.00 -8.31 12.54
C PRO A 96 -18.74 -8.32 13.88
N GLY A 97 -18.21 -7.56 14.83
CA GLY A 97 -18.95 -7.26 16.07
C GLY A 97 -20.30 -6.59 15.79
N ALA A 98 -21.23 -6.64 16.76
CA ALA A 98 -22.61 -6.20 16.58
C ALA A 98 -22.79 -4.69 16.32
N GLY A 99 -21.77 -3.85 16.57
CA GLY A 99 -21.82 -2.40 16.39
C GLY A 99 -21.84 -1.97 14.90
N ARG A 100 -22.58 -0.90 14.59
CA ARG A 100 -22.62 -0.32 13.23
C ARG A 100 -21.19 0.02 12.73
N SER A 101 -20.39 0.67 13.57
CA SER A 101 -19.00 1.03 13.25
C SER A 101 -18.15 -0.19 12.90
N THR A 102 -18.30 -1.29 13.64
CA THR A 102 -17.55 -2.53 13.39
C THR A 102 -17.93 -3.16 12.05
N ARG A 103 -19.22 -3.11 11.69
CA ARG A 103 -19.68 -3.62 10.38
C ARG A 103 -19.17 -2.77 9.22
N ARG A 104 -19.12 -1.45 9.39
CA ARG A 104 -18.58 -0.54 8.36
C ARG A 104 -17.11 -0.79 8.06
N MET A 105 -16.33 -1.18 9.07
CA MET A 105 -14.90 -1.45 8.94
C MET A 105 -14.59 -2.88 8.47
N HIS A 106 -15.61 -3.71 8.24
CA HIS A 106 -15.44 -5.12 7.90
C HIS A 106 -15.88 -5.40 6.46
N ARG A 107 -15.05 -6.12 5.71
CA ARG A 107 -15.36 -6.65 4.40
C ARG A 107 -14.97 -8.12 4.33
N GLU A 108 -15.86 -8.99 3.91
CA GLU A 108 -15.51 -10.40 3.68
C GLU A 108 -14.56 -10.54 2.48
N PRO A 109 -13.64 -11.54 2.48
CA PRO A 109 -12.71 -11.75 1.37
C PRO A 109 -13.40 -11.89 0.02
N ASP A 110 -14.51 -12.63 -0.07
CA ASP A 110 -15.27 -12.79 -1.31
C ASP A 110 -15.97 -11.50 -1.74
N ALA A 111 -16.47 -10.72 -0.78
CA ALA A 111 -17.02 -9.40 -1.09
C ALA A 111 -15.93 -8.44 -1.60
N PHE A 112 -14.71 -8.50 -1.06
CA PHE A 112 -13.59 -7.73 -1.58
C PHE A 112 -13.18 -8.18 -2.99
N ARG A 113 -13.16 -9.49 -3.28
CA ARG A 113 -12.96 -10.01 -4.65
C ARG A 113 -14.04 -9.50 -5.61
N HIS A 114 -15.29 -9.44 -5.14
CA HIS A 114 -16.41 -8.91 -5.92
C HIS A 114 -16.25 -7.42 -6.22
N ASP A 115 -15.80 -6.63 -5.25
CA ASP A 115 -15.50 -5.20 -5.44
C ASP A 115 -14.47 -5.01 -6.55
N LEU A 116 -13.35 -5.76 -6.52
CA LEU A 116 -12.31 -5.69 -7.54
C LEU A 116 -12.84 -6.08 -8.92
N ALA A 117 -13.60 -7.18 -9.00
CA ALA A 117 -14.20 -7.64 -10.26
C ALA A 117 -15.17 -6.61 -10.84
N ARG A 118 -15.98 -5.98 -10.01
CA ARG A 118 -16.90 -4.93 -10.39
C ARG A 118 -16.17 -3.68 -10.89
N LEU A 119 -15.17 -3.21 -10.16
CA LEU A 119 -14.33 -2.08 -10.57
C LEU A 119 -13.68 -2.34 -11.94
N TYR A 120 -13.17 -3.54 -12.14
CA TYR A 120 -12.57 -3.95 -13.41
C TYR A 120 -13.58 -3.93 -14.56
N ALA A 121 -14.75 -4.55 -14.36
CA ALA A 121 -15.83 -4.64 -15.36
C ALA A 121 -16.43 -3.27 -15.69
N GLU A 122 -16.47 -2.34 -14.74
CA GLU A 122 -16.94 -0.97 -14.92
C GLU A 122 -15.83 -0.01 -15.39
N HIS A 123 -14.71 -0.55 -15.92
CA HIS A 123 -13.60 0.20 -16.51
C HIS A 123 -12.84 1.12 -15.52
N TYR A 124 -12.72 0.75 -14.24
CA TYR A 124 -11.83 1.41 -13.31
C TYR A 124 -10.45 0.73 -13.29
N ARG A 125 -9.39 1.53 -13.13
CA ARG A 125 -8.01 1.02 -12.99
C ARG A 125 -7.32 1.66 -11.78
N PRO A 126 -6.63 0.86 -10.96
CA PRO A 126 -5.97 1.37 -9.76
C PRO A 126 -4.81 2.32 -10.10
N ILE A 127 -4.77 3.43 -9.38
CA ILE A 127 -3.65 4.36 -9.36
C ILE A 127 -3.16 4.54 -7.92
N SER A 128 -1.91 5.03 -7.75
CA SER A 128 -1.43 5.43 -6.43
C SER A 128 -1.98 6.81 -6.03
N LEU A 129 -2.06 7.08 -4.73
CA LEU A 129 -2.41 8.41 -4.22
C LEU A 129 -1.41 9.47 -4.70
N ARG A 130 -0.14 9.10 -4.82
CA ARG A 130 0.89 10.01 -5.33
C ARG A 130 0.62 10.42 -6.76
N HIS A 131 0.25 9.48 -7.63
CA HIS A 131 -0.13 9.82 -9.02
C HIS A 131 -1.38 10.69 -9.06
N TYR A 132 -2.34 10.46 -8.17
CA TYR A 132 -3.51 11.33 -8.03
C TYR A 132 -3.09 12.77 -7.66
N LEU A 133 -2.31 12.93 -6.59
CA LEU A 133 -1.90 14.25 -6.09
C LEU A 133 -0.93 14.98 -7.03
N ASP A 134 -0.15 14.23 -7.81
CA ASP A 134 0.77 14.77 -8.83
C ASP A 134 0.08 15.06 -10.16
N ASN A 135 -1.23 14.84 -10.22
CA ASN A 135 -1.99 14.96 -11.48
C ASN A 135 -1.41 14.12 -12.64
N LYS A 136 -0.86 12.92 -12.29
CA LYS A 136 -0.28 11.96 -13.24
C LYS A 136 -1.15 10.70 -13.32
N ILE A 137 -2.42 10.92 -13.65
CA ILE A 137 -3.42 9.84 -13.73
C ILE A 137 -3.24 9.10 -15.05
N ALA A 138 -2.45 8.04 -15.03
CA ALA A 138 -2.14 7.23 -16.20
C ALA A 138 -3.05 5.99 -16.25
N VAL A 139 -4.27 6.14 -16.74
CA VAL A 139 -5.18 5.04 -17.06
C VAL A 139 -5.53 5.09 -18.55
N PRO A 140 -5.84 3.95 -19.19
CA PRO A 140 -6.16 3.92 -20.63
C PRO A 140 -7.33 4.83 -20.99
N ALA A 141 -7.38 5.27 -22.25
CA ALA A 141 -8.47 6.07 -22.78
C ALA A 141 -9.83 5.39 -22.58
N GLY A 142 -10.83 6.16 -22.14
CA GLY A 142 -12.17 5.65 -21.82
C GLY A 142 -12.29 5.00 -20.45
N MET A 143 -11.20 4.83 -19.70
CA MET A 143 -11.21 4.28 -18.34
C MET A 143 -11.19 5.40 -17.29
N ALA A 144 -11.56 5.04 -16.07
CA ALA A 144 -11.52 5.91 -14.90
C ALA A 144 -10.51 5.39 -13.85
N PRO A 145 -9.87 6.27 -13.07
CA PRO A 145 -9.06 5.85 -11.95
C PRO A 145 -9.91 5.35 -10.78
N VAL A 146 -9.31 4.47 -9.98
CA VAL A 146 -9.73 4.17 -8.61
C VAL A 146 -8.50 4.17 -7.71
N VAL A 147 -8.66 4.59 -6.46
CA VAL A 147 -7.62 4.45 -5.45
C VAL A 147 -8.09 3.47 -4.38
N LEU A 148 -7.23 2.51 -4.04
CA LEU A 148 -7.47 1.56 -2.96
C LEU A 148 -6.65 1.99 -1.75
N THR A 149 -7.30 2.27 -0.61
CA THR A 149 -6.63 2.59 0.64
C THR A 149 -7.01 1.62 1.73
N PHE A 150 -6.07 1.35 2.64
CA PHE A 150 -6.23 0.45 3.78
C PHE A 150 -5.75 1.14 5.04
N ASP A 151 -6.59 1.23 6.05
CA ASP A 151 -6.27 1.90 7.31
C ASP A 151 -5.92 0.89 8.40
N ASP A 152 -5.21 1.33 9.45
CA ASP A 152 -4.85 0.61 10.68
C ASP A 152 -3.66 -0.35 10.60
N ALA A 153 -3.29 -0.90 9.45
CA ALA A 153 -2.33 -2.01 9.34
C ALA A 153 -2.79 -3.27 10.11
N ARG A 154 -4.03 -3.73 9.85
CA ARG A 154 -4.62 -4.93 10.46
C ARG A 154 -4.00 -6.21 9.89
N ASP A 155 -4.01 -7.30 10.68
CA ASP A 155 -3.50 -8.61 10.27
C ASP A 155 -4.14 -9.12 8.98
N SER A 156 -5.44 -8.94 8.84
CA SER A 156 -6.21 -9.36 7.67
C SER A 156 -5.88 -8.60 6.38
N GLN A 157 -5.13 -7.51 6.47
CA GLN A 157 -4.67 -6.78 5.28
C GLN A 157 -3.41 -7.42 4.69
N PHE A 158 -2.48 -7.87 5.54
CA PHE A 158 -1.24 -8.51 5.09
C PHE A 158 -0.76 -9.55 6.10
N ARG A 159 -0.96 -10.81 5.82
CA ARG A 159 -0.56 -11.93 6.68
C ARG A 159 0.37 -12.89 5.94
N TYR A 160 1.42 -13.35 6.64
CA TYR A 160 2.22 -14.47 6.21
C TYR A 160 1.74 -15.76 6.88
N LEU A 161 1.64 -16.85 6.13
CA LEU A 161 1.42 -18.19 6.63
C LEU A 161 2.69 -18.75 7.26
N SER A 162 2.58 -19.92 7.91
CA SER A 162 3.71 -20.58 8.61
C SER A 162 4.87 -20.99 7.69
N ASP A 163 4.57 -21.22 6.41
CA ASP A 163 5.56 -21.54 5.37
C ASP A 163 6.23 -20.29 4.78
N GLY A 164 5.81 -19.09 5.20
CA GLY A 164 6.35 -17.81 4.75
C GLY A 164 5.68 -17.27 3.47
N SER A 165 4.71 -17.96 2.89
CA SER A 165 3.87 -17.46 1.80
C SER A 165 2.90 -16.38 2.29
N ILE A 166 2.40 -15.54 1.39
CA ILE A 166 1.35 -14.58 1.69
C ILE A 166 0.01 -15.33 1.73
N ASP A 167 -0.77 -15.10 2.78
CA ASP A 167 -2.10 -15.66 2.92
C ASP A 167 -3.01 -15.20 1.77
N PRO A 168 -3.55 -16.11 0.95
CA PRO A 168 -4.42 -15.76 -0.18
C PRO A 168 -5.75 -15.10 0.23
N GLU A 169 -6.13 -15.23 1.51
CA GLU A 169 -7.36 -14.64 2.05
C GLU A 169 -7.16 -13.24 2.65
N CYS A 170 -5.92 -12.77 2.80
CA CYS A 170 -5.68 -11.39 3.20
C CYS A 170 -5.77 -10.42 2.00
N ALA A 171 -5.97 -9.12 2.27
CA ALA A 171 -6.14 -8.14 1.21
C ALA A 171 -5.00 -8.16 0.18
N VAL A 172 -3.73 -8.23 0.62
CA VAL A 172 -2.57 -8.28 -0.28
C VAL A 172 -2.56 -9.55 -1.12
N GLY A 173 -2.91 -10.70 -0.54
CA GLY A 173 -3.01 -11.97 -1.28
C GLY A 173 -4.08 -11.93 -2.37
N ILE A 174 -5.26 -11.42 -2.04
CA ILE A 174 -6.36 -11.22 -2.99
C ILE A 174 -5.97 -10.27 -4.12
N LEU A 175 -5.33 -9.13 -3.79
CA LEU A 175 -4.85 -8.16 -4.79
C LEU A 175 -3.80 -8.76 -5.73
N GLN A 176 -2.86 -9.57 -5.20
CA GLN A 176 -1.86 -10.25 -6.03
C GLN A 176 -2.50 -11.25 -7.00
N GLU A 177 -3.44 -12.04 -6.52
CA GLU A 177 -4.20 -13.01 -7.33
C GLU A 177 -4.97 -12.29 -8.44
N PHE A 178 -5.68 -11.22 -8.07
CA PHE A 178 -6.46 -10.43 -9.02
C PHE A 178 -5.58 -9.79 -10.10
N THR A 179 -4.45 -9.17 -9.72
CA THR A 179 -3.50 -8.58 -10.66
C THR A 179 -2.88 -9.63 -11.59
N ARG A 180 -2.63 -10.86 -11.09
CA ARG A 180 -2.09 -11.94 -11.92
C ARG A 180 -3.07 -12.36 -13.01
N SER A 181 -4.36 -12.41 -12.71
CA SER A 181 -5.42 -12.74 -13.67
C SER A 181 -5.85 -11.55 -14.55
N HIS A 182 -5.57 -10.32 -14.11
CA HIS A 182 -5.90 -9.07 -14.80
C HIS A 182 -4.68 -8.14 -14.87
N PRO A 183 -3.71 -8.37 -15.77
CA PRO A 183 -2.43 -7.62 -15.80
C PRO A 183 -2.58 -6.11 -16.03
N ASP A 184 -3.70 -5.66 -16.60
CA ASP A 184 -4.06 -4.25 -16.76
C ASP A 184 -4.79 -3.64 -15.55
N PHE A 185 -4.91 -4.41 -14.46
CA PHE A 185 -5.34 -3.95 -13.13
C PHE A 185 -4.16 -4.04 -12.17
N PRO A 186 -3.22 -3.07 -12.19
CA PRO A 186 -1.98 -3.17 -11.42
C PRO A 186 -2.24 -3.15 -9.91
N LEU A 187 -1.40 -3.86 -9.15
CA LEU A 187 -1.41 -3.80 -7.69
C LEU A 187 -0.90 -2.42 -7.25
N LYS A 188 -1.83 -1.48 -7.07
CA LYS A 188 -1.60 -0.13 -6.55
C LYS A 188 -2.53 0.08 -5.37
N ALA A 189 -1.96 0.32 -4.21
CA ALA A 189 -2.70 0.57 -2.98
C ALA A 189 -1.88 1.45 -2.04
N THR A 190 -2.56 2.19 -1.17
CA THR A 190 -1.94 2.98 -0.11
C THR A 190 -2.38 2.43 1.24
N PHE A 191 -1.43 2.12 2.09
CA PHE A 191 -1.68 1.69 3.46
C PHE A 191 -1.39 2.84 4.41
N PHE A 192 -2.42 3.35 5.08
CA PHE A 192 -2.29 4.29 6.19
C PHE A 192 -2.07 3.48 7.46
N VAL A 193 -0.84 3.45 7.96
CA VAL A 193 -0.41 2.44 8.91
C VAL A 193 -0.30 2.96 10.34
N LEU A 194 -0.70 2.10 11.27
CA LEU A 194 -0.36 2.15 12.68
C LEU A 194 0.80 1.17 12.92
N THR A 195 1.99 1.69 13.15
CA THR A 195 3.20 0.86 13.25
C THR A 195 3.16 -0.12 14.42
N GLU A 196 2.48 0.24 15.51
CA GLU A 196 2.26 -0.63 16.67
C GLU A 196 1.42 -1.87 16.33
N TRP A 197 0.51 -1.79 15.38
CA TRP A 197 -0.28 -2.95 14.93
C TRP A 197 0.49 -3.83 13.96
N GLY A 198 1.30 -3.22 13.07
CA GLY A 198 2.28 -3.90 12.24
C GLY A 198 1.74 -5.07 11.43
N PHE A 199 0.48 -5.01 11.02
CA PHE A 199 -0.25 -6.11 10.37
C PHE A 199 -0.33 -7.38 11.24
N GLY A 200 -0.50 -7.24 12.57
CA GLY A 200 -0.72 -8.33 13.52
C GLY A 200 0.49 -9.21 13.82
N GLN A 201 1.44 -9.34 12.93
CA GLN A 201 2.64 -10.18 13.06
C GLN A 201 3.87 -9.31 13.29
N LYS A 202 4.01 -8.79 14.52
CA LYS A 202 5.02 -7.76 14.89
C LYS A 202 6.46 -8.10 14.49
N GLN A 203 6.86 -9.37 14.60
CA GLN A 203 8.20 -9.84 14.20
C GLN A 203 8.49 -9.66 12.71
N TRP A 204 7.47 -9.51 11.88
CA TRP A 204 7.58 -9.35 10.42
C TRP A 204 7.18 -7.97 9.91
N THR A 205 6.88 -7.02 10.77
CA THR A 205 6.43 -5.67 10.37
C THR A 205 7.36 -5.04 9.35
N GLN A 206 8.67 -5.02 9.62
CA GLN A 206 9.64 -4.45 8.68
C GLN A 206 9.69 -5.21 7.34
N LYS A 207 9.58 -6.56 7.38
CA LYS A 207 9.53 -7.40 6.17
C LYS A 207 8.28 -7.06 5.34
N LYS A 208 7.12 -6.90 6.00
CA LYS A 208 5.85 -6.54 5.34
C LYS A 208 5.92 -5.16 4.71
N PHE A 209 6.46 -4.16 5.41
CA PHE A 209 6.64 -2.82 4.89
C PHE A 209 7.52 -2.81 3.63
N LYS A 210 8.67 -3.49 3.66
CA LYS A 210 9.55 -3.65 2.49
C LYS A 210 8.86 -4.36 1.34
N ALA A 211 8.08 -5.40 1.62
CA ALA A 211 7.35 -6.15 0.60
C ALA A 211 6.27 -5.28 -0.08
N LEU A 212 5.48 -4.52 0.69
CA LEU A 212 4.48 -3.59 0.14
C LEU A 212 5.11 -2.55 -0.79
N LEU A 213 6.23 -1.94 -0.36
CA LEU A 213 6.96 -0.98 -1.19
C LEU A 213 7.51 -1.61 -2.47
N ALA A 214 8.03 -2.84 -2.38
CA ALA A 214 8.52 -3.60 -3.54
C ALA A 214 7.41 -3.97 -4.53
N MET A 215 6.17 -4.16 -4.04
CA MET A 215 4.98 -4.38 -4.87
C MET A 215 4.46 -3.07 -5.51
N GLY A 216 5.03 -1.91 -5.16
CA GLY A 216 4.61 -0.60 -5.66
C GLY A 216 3.43 0.01 -4.90
N CYS A 217 3.17 -0.48 -3.68
CA CYS A 217 2.24 0.13 -2.74
C CYS A 217 2.89 1.31 -1.99
N GLU A 218 2.08 2.14 -1.36
CA GLU A 218 2.50 3.27 -0.56
C GLU A 218 2.22 3.01 0.93
N LEU A 219 3.13 3.47 1.80
CA LEU A 219 2.96 3.48 3.25
C LEU A 219 2.81 4.92 3.70
N GLN A 220 1.71 5.25 4.37
CA GLN A 220 1.36 6.60 4.77
C GLN A 220 0.87 6.66 6.22
N ASN A 221 0.72 7.85 6.77
CA ASN A 221 0.50 8.09 8.18
C ASN A 221 -0.97 7.96 8.57
N HIS A 222 -1.24 7.13 9.60
CA HIS A 222 -2.55 7.06 10.27
C HIS A 222 -2.48 7.48 11.74
N THR A 223 -1.62 8.46 12.05
CA THR A 223 -1.21 8.88 13.38
C THR A 223 -0.34 7.83 14.11
N PHE A 224 0.04 8.08 15.35
CA PHE A 224 0.83 7.13 16.12
C PHE A 224 -0.05 6.15 16.93
N ASN A 225 -1.08 6.68 17.64
CA ASN A 225 -1.94 5.91 18.54
C ASN A 225 -3.39 5.77 18.06
N HIS A 226 -3.69 6.04 16.79
CA HIS A 226 -5.07 6.12 16.29
C HIS A 226 -5.92 7.15 17.05
N SER A 227 -5.32 8.30 17.35
CA SER A 227 -5.99 9.33 18.17
C SER A 227 -6.97 10.15 17.34
N TYR A 228 -8.18 10.33 17.91
CA TYR A 228 -9.21 11.18 17.34
C TYR A 228 -8.95 12.66 17.66
N PHE A 229 -8.77 13.50 16.64
CA PHE A 229 -8.29 14.88 16.81
C PHE A 229 -9.33 15.86 17.35
N GLY A 230 -10.61 15.51 17.31
CA GLY A 230 -11.70 16.42 17.65
C GLY A 230 -11.60 17.11 19.02
N HIS A 231 -10.99 16.47 20.01
CA HIS A 231 -10.88 17.02 21.38
C HIS A 231 -9.42 17.16 21.86
N MET A 232 -8.45 17.06 20.94
CA MET A 232 -7.04 17.17 21.29
C MET A 232 -6.55 18.62 21.16
N SER A 233 -5.53 18.98 21.95
CA SER A 233 -4.81 20.23 21.74
C SER A 233 -3.93 20.15 20.49
N ASP A 234 -3.65 21.29 19.87
CA ASP A 234 -2.81 21.40 18.68
C ASP A 234 -1.45 20.70 18.88
N ALA A 235 -0.78 20.95 20.00
CA ALA A 235 0.50 20.31 20.33
C ALA A 235 0.42 18.78 20.50
N ALA A 236 -0.75 18.26 20.94
CA ALA A 236 -0.96 16.81 21.03
C ALA A 236 -1.18 16.20 19.63
N ILE A 237 -1.88 16.91 18.74
CA ILE A 237 -2.09 16.51 17.35
C ILE A 237 -0.74 16.48 16.58
N GLU A 238 0.05 17.55 16.69
CA GLU A 238 1.38 17.59 16.07
C GLU A 238 2.25 16.43 16.52
N ARG A 239 2.22 16.10 17.83
CA ARG A 239 2.96 14.95 18.36
C ARG A 239 2.50 13.62 17.78
N GLU A 240 1.20 13.40 17.62
CA GLU A 240 0.63 12.19 17.01
C GLU A 240 1.06 12.05 15.55
N ILE A 241 1.00 13.13 14.78
CA ILE A 241 1.39 13.12 13.36
C ILE A 241 2.91 12.89 13.23
N ALA A 242 3.73 13.65 13.98
CA ALA A 242 5.19 13.54 13.92
C ALA A 242 5.68 12.15 14.33
N ARG A 243 5.15 11.57 15.43
CA ARG A 243 5.51 10.23 15.88
C ARG A 243 5.09 9.15 14.90
N GLY A 244 3.89 9.24 14.31
CA GLY A 244 3.42 8.32 13.29
C GLY A 244 4.36 8.32 12.09
N LYS A 245 4.70 9.49 11.55
CA LYS A 245 5.68 9.64 10.46
C LYS A 245 7.02 9.01 10.83
N ALA A 246 7.62 9.39 11.96
CA ALA A 246 8.92 8.91 12.38
C ALA A 246 8.97 7.38 12.54
N SER A 247 7.89 6.77 13.08
CA SER A 247 7.82 5.33 13.27
C SER A 247 7.75 4.55 11.95
N ILE A 248 7.09 5.11 10.93
CA ILE A 248 7.07 4.52 9.59
C ILE A 248 8.46 4.62 8.94
N GLU A 249 9.08 5.80 8.99
CA GLU A 249 10.41 6.03 8.40
C GLU A 249 11.51 5.21 9.09
N GLN A 250 11.37 4.91 10.39
CA GLN A 250 12.27 4.00 11.11
C GLN A 250 12.18 2.57 10.58
N LEU A 251 10.98 2.07 10.29
CA LEU A 251 10.75 0.71 9.79
C LEU A 251 11.03 0.58 8.28
N ALA A 252 10.79 1.64 7.53
CA ALA A 252 10.97 1.72 6.09
C ALA A 252 11.73 3.01 5.70
N PRO A 253 13.06 3.06 5.93
CA PRO A 253 13.87 4.23 5.60
C PRO A 253 13.73 4.65 4.12
N ARG A 254 13.73 5.95 3.85
CA ARG A 254 13.53 6.56 2.54
C ARG A 254 12.08 6.49 1.99
N THR A 255 11.13 5.98 2.78
CA THR A 255 9.71 6.10 2.42
C THR A 255 9.29 7.56 2.59
N GLN A 256 8.65 8.10 1.57
CA GLN A 256 8.10 9.45 1.63
C GLN A 256 6.74 9.41 2.32
N VAL A 257 6.69 9.86 3.57
CA VAL A 257 5.47 9.92 4.40
C VAL A 257 4.99 11.37 4.42
N ASP A 258 4.05 11.69 3.53
CA ASP A 258 3.56 13.05 3.29
C ASP A 258 2.04 13.10 3.03
N MET A 259 1.33 12.06 3.47
CA MET A 259 -0.13 11.97 3.44
C MET A 259 -0.63 11.46 4.78
N LEU A 260 -1.78 11.96 5.21
CA LEU A 260 -2.38 11.64 6.50
C LEU A 260 -3.84 11.22 6.30
N ALA A 261 -4.23 10.04 6.78
CA ALA A 261 -5.64 9.70 6.97
C ALA A 261 -6.02 9.98 8.43
N LEU A 262 -7.15 10.67 8.61
CA LEU A 262 -7.63 11.04 9.95
C LEU A 262 -8.38 9.88 10.58
N PRO A 263 -7.97 9.40 11.77
CA PRO A 263 -8.77 8.42 12.51
C PRO A 263 -10.21 8.90 12.72
N GLY A 264 -11.15 8.07 12.21
CA GLY A 264 -12.59 8.41 12.22
C GLY A 264 -12.93 9.72 11.51
N GLY A 265 -12.12 10.20 10.59
CA GLY A 265 -12.32 11.44 9.84
C GLY A 265 -12.39 12.71 10.71
N GLN A 266 -11.88 12.66 11.94
CA GLN A 266 -12.04 13.78 12.89
C GLN A 266 -10.99 14.86 12.71
N HIS A 267 -11.42 16.04 12.27
CA HIS A 267 -10.60 17.24 12.20
C HIS A 267 -10.43 17.91 13.58
N PRO A 268 -9.36 18.74 13.76
CA PRO A 268 -9.14 19.50 14.97
C PRO A 268 -10.34 20.41 15.32
N HIS A 269 -10.79 20.37 16.55
CA HIS A 269 -11.87 21.27 17.02
C HIS A 269 -11.44 22.74 17.06
N SER A 270 -10.16 23.01 17.24
CA SER A 270 -9.56 24.35 17.17
C SER A 270 -9.73 25.05 15.83
N LYS A 271 -10.14 24.31 14.76
CA LYS A 271 -10.16 24.77 13.37
C LYS A 271 -8.79 25.20 12.81
N ASN A 272 -7.72 24.91 13.54
CA ASN A 272 -6.34 25.14 13.09
C ASN A 272 -5.89 24.02 12.13
N GLU A 273 -6.44 24.01 10.92
CA GLU A 273 -6.09 23.00 9.92
C GLU A 273 -4.63 23.11 9.43
N ALA A 274 -3.92 24.20 9.73
CA ALA A 274 -2.51 24.36 9.38
C ALA A 274 -1.64 23.26 10.01
N ILE A 275 -1.98 22.80 11.23
CA ILE A 275 -1.27 21.71 11.90
C ILE A 275 -1.42 20.36 11.18
N LEU A 276 -2.49 20.16 10.41
CA LEU A 276 -2.63 18.97 9.57
C LEU A 276 -1.68 19.00 8.37
N ARG A 277 -1.33 20.19 7.92
CA ARG A 277 -0.44 20.39 6.77
C ARG A 277 1.03 20.28 7.15
N GLN A 278 1.44 20.92 8.23
CA GLN A 278 2.84 20.93 8.65
C GLN A 278 2.96 21.24 10.15
N GLY A 279 4.02 20.75 10.75
CA GLY A 279 4.36 21.01 12.14
C GLY A 279 5.66 20.34 12.54
N ASP A 280 6.04 20.60 13.80
CA ASP A 280 7.27 20.08 14.41
C ASP A 280 6.97 19.56 15.81
N SER A 281 7.36 18.32 16.10
CA SER A 281 7.25 17.77 17.45
C SER A 281 8.37 16.78 17.74
N GLY A 282 9.03 16.94 18.88
CA GLY A 282 10.12 16.05 19.31
C GLY A 282 11.30 15.99 18.33
N GLY A 283 11.59 17.08 17.62
CA GLY A 283 12.65 17.15 16.60
C GLY A 283 12.27 16.50 15.25
N VAL A 284 11.02 16.12 15.08
CA VAL A 284 10.50 15.57 13.82
C VAL A 284 9.65 16.61 13.13
N HIS A 285 10.11 17.05 11.96
CA HIS A 285 9.33 17.88 11.05
C HIS A 285 8.42 17.00 10.16
N TYR A 286 7.17 17.41 9.97
CA TYR A 286 6.27 16.78 8.99
C TYR A 286 5.63 17.82 8.06
N THR A 287 5.39 17.40 6.83
CA THR A 287 4.61 18.13 5.85
C THR A 287 3.68 17.13 5.16
N ASN A 288 2.37 17.33 5.30
CA ASN A 288 1.36 16.56 4.60
C ASN A 288 0.85 17.33 3.40
N ARG A 289 1.01 16.80 2.23
CA ARG A 289 0.47 17.38 0.99
C ARG A 289 -1.02 17.06 0.82
N ALA A 290 -1.52 16.04 1.54
CA ALA A 290 -2.91 15.64 1.53
C ALA A 290 -3.36 15.05 2.87
N VAL A 291 -4.64 15.30 3.20
CA VAL A 291 -5.34 14.75 4.36
C VAL A 291 -6.64 14.11 3.87
N PHE A 292 -6.89 12.90 4.31
CA PHE A 292 -8.01 12.06 3.89
C PHE A 292 -9.02 11.90 5.01
N ASP A 293 -10.28 12.17 4.69
CA ASP A 293 -11.41 11.90 5.56
C ASP A 293 -11.80 10.41 5.51
N ALA A 294 -12.54 9.92 6.50
CA ALA A 294 -13.01 8.53 6.54
C ALA A 294 -14.26 8.31 5.66
N TRP A 295 -14.93 9.38 5.23
CA TRP A 295 -16.15 9.35 4.43
C TRP A 295 -16.26 10.61 3.56
N GLY A 296 -17.40 10.79 2.89
CA GLY A 296 -17.71 12.00 2.10
C GLY A 296 -17.90 11.72 0.62
N GLY A 297 -17.80 10.47 0.19
CA GLY A 297 -18.13 10.02 -1.15
C GLY A 297 -17.03 10.21 -2.20
N LEU A 298 -17.42 10.55 -3.42
CA LEU A 298 -16.51 10.62 -4.57
C LEU A 298 -15.49 11.76 -4.47
N ALA A 299 -14.23 11.45 -4.70
CA ALA A 299 -13.15 12.43 -4.78
C ALA A 299 -13.18 13.25 -6.06
N SER A 300 -12.79 14.50 -5.97
CA SER A 300 -12.67 15.41 -7.11
C SER A 300 -11.30 15.32 -7.77
N SER A 301 -11.22 15.50 -9.08
CA SER A 301 -9.94 15.64 -9.78
C SER A 301 -9.12 16.80 -9.18
N PRO A 302 -7.78 16.63 -9.01
CA PRO A 302 -6.91 17.63 -8.38
C PRO A 302 -6.89 18.96 -9.08
N VAL A 303 -7.21 19.00 -10.36
CA VAL A 303 -7.20 20.23 -11.17
C VAL A 303 -8.44 21.09 -10.98
N THR A 304 -9.44 20.63 -10.21
CA THR A 304 -10.73 21.32 -10.09
C THR A 304 -10.79 22.30 -8.92
N LEU A 305 -11.76 23.23 -9.02
CA LEU A 305 -12.08 24.16 -7.94
C LEU A 305 -12.55 23.44 -6.66
N LYS A 306 -13.20 22.28 -6.79
CA LYS A 306 -13.74 21.50 -5.67
C LYS A 306 -12.66 20.73 -4.91
N PHE A 307 -11.47 20.56 -5.45
CA PHE A 307 -10.41 19.81 -4.79
C PHE A 307 -9.85 20.60 -3.59
N ASN A 308 -9.98 20.02 -2.42
CA ASN A 308 -9.34 20.49 -1.19
C ASN A 308 -8.36 19.42 -0.67
N PRO A 309 -7.04 19.68 -0.71
CA PRO A 309 -6.05 18.69 -0.29
C PRO A 309 -6.08 18.36 1.21
N LEU A 310 -6.72 19.19 2.04
CA LEU A 310 -6.85 18.91 3.48
C LEU A 310 -8.17 18.22 3.86
N ARG A 311 -9.04 17.93 2.88
CA ARG A 311 -10.34 17.28 3.07
C ARG A 311 -10.69 16.43 1.86
N ILE A 312 -9.89 15.39 1.62
CA ILE A 312 -10.14 14.47 0.51
C ILE A 312 -11.09 13.38 1.01
N PRO A 313 -12.29 13.28 0.43
CA PRO A 313 -13.27 12.28 0.85
C PRO A 313 -12.86 10.89 0.38
N ARG A 314 -13.30 9.88 1.13
CA ARG A 314 -13.17 8.46 0.77
C ARG A 314 -14.54 7.78 0.82
N ILE A 315 -14.59 6.55 0.37
CA ILE A 315 -15.78 5.71 0.33
C ILE A 315 -15.48 4.42 1.09
N GLU A 316 -16.26 4.13 2.11
CA GLU A 316 -16.28 2.80 2.72
C GLU A 316 -17.04 1.83 1.78
N PRO A 317 -16.51 0.64 1.48
CA PRO A 317 -17.12 -0.31 0.53
C PRO A 317 -18.25 -1.11 1.18
N ILE A 318 -19.23 -0.44 1.74
CA ILE A 318 -20.45 -1.02 2.28
C ILE A 318 -21.59 -0.94 1.26
N GLU A 319 -22.51 -1.89 1.31
CA GLU A 319 -23.61 -1.98 0.34
C GLU A 319 -24.88 -1.27 0.78
N GLU A 320 -25.06 -1.11 2.09
CA GLU A 320 -26.32 -0.72 2.72
C GLU A 320 -26.48 0.79 2.92
N GLU A 321 -25.50 1.63 2.51
CA GLU A 321 -25.51 3.06 2.79
C GLU A 321 -25.46 3.91 1.51
N ASP A 322 -26.10 5.08 1.58
CA ASP A 322 -26.22 6.03 0.44
C ASP A 322 -24.87 6.61 -0.03
N ASP A 323 -23.80 6.44 0.72
CA ASP A 323 -22.43 6.85 0.37
C ASP A 323 -21.46 5.68 0.13
N GLY A 324 -21.94 4.44 0.15
CA GLY A 324 -21.16 3.23 -0.10
C GLY A 324 -20.73 3.05 -1.56
N LEU A 325 -19.85 2.07 -1.80
CA LEU A 325 -19.29 1.79 -3.14
C LEU A 325 -20.38 1.60 -4.20
N THR A 326 -21.38 0.75 -3.91
CA THR A 326 -22.47 0.46 -4.84
C THR A 326 -23.26 1.71 -5.22
N HIS A 327 -23.60 2.53 -4.24
CA HIS A 327 -24.30 3.79 -4.49
C HIS A 327 -23.45 4.74 -5.35
N CYS A 328 -22.20 4.96 -5.02
CA CYS A 328 -21.31 5.86 -5.72
C CYS A 328 -21.05 5.43 -7.18
N LEU A 329 -20.87 4.13 -7.45
CA LEU A 329 -20.69 3.63 -8.82
C LEU A 329 -21.96 3.77 -9.63
N ASN A 330 -23.13 3.45 -9.06
CA ASN A 330 -24.42 3.63 -9.71
C ASN A 330 -24.73 5.11 -9.99
N TYR A 331 -24.36 6.00 -9.04
CA TYR A 331 -24.46 7.44 -9.25
C TYR A 331 -23.65 7.88 -10.49
N LEU A 332 -22.38 7.51 -10.59
CA LEU A 332 -21.54 7.87 -11.74
C LEU A 332 -22.02 7.25 -13.04
N LYS A 333 -22.67 6.09 -13.00
CA LYS A 333 -23.28 5.46 -14.17
C LYS A 333 -24.51 6.24 -14.68
N THR A 334 -25.31 6.78 -13.76
CA THR A 334 -26.49 7.60 -14.11
C THR A 334 -26.15 9.08 -14.33
N HIS A 335 -24.97 9.53 -13.88
CA HIS A 335 -24.45 10.89 -14.06
C HIS A 335 -23.09 10.87 -14.78
N PRO A 336 -23.02 10.36 -16.03
CA PRO A 336 -21.75 10.13 -16.72
C PRO A 336 -20.92 11.40 -16.95
N LYS A 337 -21.56 12.58 -16.98
CA LYS A 337 -20.85 13.87 -17.08
C LYS A 337 -20.04 14.24 -15.83
N GLU A 338 -20.33 13.62 -14.68
CA GLU A 338 -19.58 13.83 -13.45
C GLU A 338 -18.44 12.82 -13.27
N ARG A 339 -18.45 11.74 -14.04
CA ARG A 339 -17.42 10.70 -13.97
C ARG A 339 -16.10 11.19 -14.58
N TYR A 340 -14.99 10.92 -13.90
CA TYR A 340 -13.66 11.00 -14.53
C TYR A 340 -13.55 9.94 -15.63
N VAL A 341 -13.18 10.37 -16.82
CA VAL A 341 -12.87 9.49 -17.95
C VAL A 341 -11.60 10.01 -18.62
N SER A 342 -10.56 9.18 -18.69
CA SER A 342 -9.26 9.55 -19.24
C SER A 342 -9.25 9.61 -20.76
N ASP A 343 -8.42 10.48 -21.31
CA ASP A 343 -8.04 10.47 -22.73
C ASP A 343 -6.87 9.53 -23.05
N GLY A 344 -6.25 8.93 -22.01
CA GLY A 344 -5.14 7.99 -22.12
C GLY A 344 -3.74 8.63 -22.14
N ASP A 345 -3.64 9.96 -22.11
CA ASP A 345 -2.38 10.71 -22.10
C ASP A 345 -2.17 11.41 -20.75
N PRO A 346 -1.26 10.90 -19.88
CA PRO A 346 -1.04 11.49 -18.56
C PRO A 346 -0.36 12.86 -18.57
N THR A 347 -0.03 13.39 -19.74
CA THR A 347 0.57 14.73 -19.91
C THR A 347 -0.47 15.78 -20.32
N THR A 348 -1.71 15.38 -20.54
CA THR A 348 -2.84 16.24 -20.88
C THR A 348 -3.92 16.20 -19.81
N ILE A 349 -4.75 17.23 -19.75
CA ILE A 349 -6.02 17.29 -19.05
C ILE A 349 -7.08 17.64 -20.08
N SER A 350 -7.83 16.64 -20.51
CA SER A 350 -8.85 16.78 -21.53
C SER A 350 -10.24 16.89 -20.90
N VAL A 351 -10.96 17.96 -21.25
CA VAL A 351 -12.28 18.22 -20.68
C VAL A 351 -13.26 18.71 -21.76
N PRO A 352 -14.55 18.39 -21.65
CA PRO A 352 -15.57 19.02 -22.49
C PRO A 352 -15.67 20.51 -22.18
N ARG A 353 -16.06 21.32 -23.15
CA ARG A 353 -16.19 22.79 -23.03
C ARG A 353 -17.07 23.21 -21.84
N SER A 354 -18.07 22.42 -21.47
CA SER A 354 -18.93 22.69 -20.32
C SER A 354 -18.20 22.65 -18.99
N GLU A 355 -17.14 21.82 -18.89
CA GLU A 355 -16.36 21.60 -17.65
C GLU A 355 -15.11 22.51 -17.56
N ALA A 356 -14.73 23.18 -18.63
CA ALA A 356 -13.52 24.02 -18.68
C ALA A 356 -13.48 25.09 -17.57
N LYS A 357 -14.63 25.65 -17.18
CA LYS A 357 -14.76 26.62 -16.08
C LYS A 357 -14.42 26.07 -14.71
N ASN A 358 -14.49 24.74 -14.51
CA ASN A 358 -14.20 24.06 -13.27
C ASN A 358 -12.71 23.73 -13.10
N VAL A 359 -11.89 23.90 -14.17
CA VAL A 359 -10.46 23.61 -14.15
C VAL A 359 -9.67 24.83 -13.71
N MET A 360 -8.85 24.67 -12.69
CA MET A 360 -7.90 25.67 -12.22
C MET A 360 -6.57 25.54 -12.97
N LYS A 361 -6.26 26.50 -13.85
CA LYS A 361 -4.99 26.49 -14.62
C LYS A 361 -3.75 26.42 -13.73
N SER A 362 -3.78 27.04 -12.55
CA SER A 362 -2.68 26.99 -11.57
C SER A 362 -2.42 25.58 -10.98
N LYS A 363 -3.38 24.64 -11.13
CA LYS A 363 -3.27 23.26 -10.64
C LYS A 363 -2.89 22.27 -11.75
N LEU A 364 -2.73 22.70 -12.98
CA LEU A 364 -2.33 21.83 -14.10
C LEU A 364 -0.91 21.27 -13.95
N GLN A 365 -0.08 21.91 -13.11
CA GLN A 365 1.34 21.58 -13.01
C GLN A 365 2.00 21.68 -14.41
N ASN A 366 2.49 20.55 -14.95
CA ASN A 366 3.10 20.46 -16.27
C ASN A 366 2.16 19.90 -17.34
N ALA A 367 0.89 19.65 -17.01
CA ALA A 367 -0.07 19.09 -17.97
C ALA A 367 -0.65 20.17 -18.90
N THR A 368 -0.91 19.79 -20.14
CA THR A 368 -1.55 20.65 -21.14
C THR A 368 -3.07 20.51 -21.06
N LEU A 369 -3.78 21.63 -20.92
CA LEU A 369 -5.25 21.64 -20.96
C LEU A 369 -5.76 21.53 -22.40
N ARG A 370 -6.58 20.52 -22.68
CA ARG A 370 -7.30 20.33 -23.94
C ARG A 370 -8.80 20.50 -23.69
N ILE A 371 -9.43 21.41 -24.42
CA ILE A 371 -10.88 21.67 -24.36
C ILE A 371 -11.49 21.27 -25.70
N TYR A 372 -12.51 20.43 -25.68
CA TYR A 372 -13.20 19.93 -26.88
C TYR A 372 -14.71 20.16 -26.83
#